data_8c9213510b03ffd4e0f294fc770b4038
#
_entry.id   8c9213510b03ffd4e0f294fc770b4038
#
_cell.length_a   1.000
_cell.length_b   1.000
_cell.length_c   1.000
_cell.angle_alpha   90.00
_cell.angle_beta   90.00
_cell.angle_gamma   90.00
#
_symmetry.space_group_name_H-M   'P 1'
#
loop_
_entity.id
_entity.type
_entity.pdbx_description
1 polymer ?
#
loop_
_entity_poly.entity_id
_entity_poly.type
_entity_poly.pdbx_seq_one_letter_code
_entity_poly.pdbx_strand_id
1 'polypeptide(L)'
;RGCATIISDRGGLPETTDNSIILKRLNYQELYKQLKNLITNSDKRKSIQINSYKNVKHVTSKNSQFIDEIRENLFNNFNLNILKKKLRIINIYNTGQKISHRLYNISLGKKFTNGFIRNGHDVIEISDRDFVRGNYSLFKNFNRLKFQDYLLQTFKNYNPNFIFFGHTNNINIDTLKEFRSINNNIIISQWNEDPVMKSLKYSQKNINNIMQYSKHVDHNFITTDPSILKNQNINLKNPHFFFVPVDKNIECLNVHTQNPVKDLFYAMSHGVNRATLKKGKSDSRIHFLDKLIKKLDGINYDFYGFKDKEPIWGNDFYKALINSKMGLNLSRGLPTKYYTSNRIASLMGNGLLTFVDKKTKLNDFFNKNEIITYDNVNDLADKIRFFKKNNILRKKIAHNGKKKYFKLFNELKITKFIIEKSLGNSIKIY
;
A
#
# COMPACT_ATOMS: atom_id res chain seq x y z
N ARG A 1 -3.01 8.73 -28.34
CA ARG A 1 -2.64 7.40 -28.87
C ARG A 1 -2.54 7.34 -30.39
N GLY A 2 -2.71 8.46 -31.11
CA GLY A 2 -2.49 8.51 -32.54
C GLY A 2 -3.62 7.89 -33.39
N CYS A 3 -4.84 7.85 -32.91
CA CYS A 3 -5.98 7.44 -33.72
C CYS A 3 -6.57 8.62 -34.50
N ALA A 4 -6.98 8.39 -35.74
CA ALA A 4 -7.87 9.30 -36.42
C ALA A 4 -9.27 9.20 -35.81
N THR A 5 -9.84 10.33 -35.42
CA THR A 5 -11.11 10.36 -34.67
C THR A 5 -12.23 10.99 -35.49
N ILE A 6 -13.43 10.42 -35.36
CA ILE A 6 -14.67 10.99 -35.84
C ILE A 6 -15.52 11.27 -34.59
N ILE A 7 -15.98 12.50 -34.43
CA ILE A 7 -16.74 12.94 -33.25
C ILE A 7 -18.07 13.58 -33.66
N SER A 8 -19.01 13.67 -32.76
CA SER A 8 -20.24 14.39 -32.95
C SER A 8 -20.07 15.89 -32.67
N ASP A 9 -20.90 16.69 -33.31
CA ASP A 9 -21.06 18.13 -33.05
C ASP A 9 -21.96 18.38 -31.80
N ARG A 10 -21.69 17.66 -30.69
CA ARG A 10 -22.50 17.71 -29.47
C ARG A 10 -21.66 17.85 -28.21
N GLY A 11 -22.18 18.65 -27.25
CA GLY A 11 -21.50 18.90 -25.97
C GLY A 11 -20.14 19.55 -26.17
N GLY A 12 -19.21 19.25 -25.29
CA GLY A 12 -17.81 19.74 -25.33
C GLY A 12 -16.87 18.95 -26.26
N LEU A 13 -17.37 17.98 -27.05
CA LEU A 13 -16.51 17.18 -27.93
C LEU A 13 -15.76 17.99 -28.99
N PRO A 14 -16.41 18.97 -29.70
CA PRO A 14 -15.69 19.79 -30.67
C PRO A 14 -14.54 20.62 -30.08
N GLU A 15 -14.65 20.98 -28.79
CA GLU A 15 -13.66 21.79 -28.07
C GLU A 15 -12.41 20.98 -27.68
N THR A 16 -12.53 19.64 -27.70
CA THR A 16 -11.43 18.75 -27.27
C THR A 16 -10.42 18.44 -28.36
N THR A 17 -10.70 18.83 -29.61
CA THR A 17 -9.85 18.50 -30.74
C THR A 17 -10.06 19.39 -31.97
N ASP A 18 -8.98 19.93 -32.52
CA ASP A 18 -9.01 20.75 -33.73
C ASP A 18 -8.86 19.92 -35.01
N ASN A 19 -8.56 18.63 -34.91
CA ASN A 19 -8.18 17.77 -36.04
C ASN A 19 -9.02 16.50 -36.19
N SER A 20 -10.16 16.42 -35.51
CA SER A 20 -11.11 15.32 -35.70
C SER A 20 -12.09 15.64 -36.82
N ILE A 21 -12.65 14.61 -37.46
CA ILE A 21 -13.79 14.79 -38.35
C ILE A 21 -15.04 14.99 -37.49
N ILE A 22 -15.66 16.16 -37.59
CA ILE A 22 -16.87 16.50 -36.85
C ILE A 22 -18.11 16.18 -37.72
N LEU A 23 -18.97 15.28 -37.21
CA LEU A 23 -20.22 14.95 -37.85
C LEU A 23 -21.26 16.02 -37.53
N LYS A 24 -21.59 16.86 -38.49
CA LYS A 24 -22.64 17.89 -38.37
C LYS A 24 -24.05 17.29 -38.31
N ARG A 25 -24.26 16.12 -38.85
CA ARG A 25 -25.49 15.34 -38.79
C ARG A 25 -25.20 13.96 -38.22
N LEU A 26 -25.87 13.60 -37.12
CA LEU A 26 -25.75 12.30 -36.50
C LEU A 26 -26.66 11.29 -37.20
N ASN A 27 -26.22 10.83 -38.37
CA ASN A 27 -26.88 9.72 -39.07
C ASN A 27 -25.83 8.71 -39.55
N TYR A 28 -26.28 7.48 -39.80
CA TYR A 28 -25.41 6.41 -40.21
C TYR A 28 -24.79 6.64 -41.60
N GLN A 29 -25.43 7.35 -42.47
CA GLN A 29 -24.97 7.64 -43.84
C GLN A 29 -23.75 8.58 -43.81
N GLU A 30 -23.79 9.63 -43.01
CA GLU A 30 -22.68 10.55 -42.85
C GLU A 30 -21.49 9.85 -42.15
N LEU A 31 -21.76 9.08 -41.10
CA LEU A 31 -20.74 8.29 -40.43
C LEU A 31 -20.08 7.27 -41.38
N TYR A 32 -20.88 6.54 -42.15
CA TYR A 32 -20.36 5.57 -43.13
C TYR A 32 -19.49 6.25 -44.17
N LYS A 33 -19.93 7.40 -44.71
CA LYS A 33 -19.17 8.19 -45.69
C LYS A 33 -17.80 8.60 -45.13
N GLN A 34 -17.75 9.11 -43.91
CA GLN A 34 -16.50 9.54 -43.30
C GLN A 34 -15.59 8.35 -42.93
N LEU A 35 -16.13 7.23 -42.44
CA LEU A 35 -15.38 6.02 -42.19
C LEU A 35 -14.80 5.46 -43.48
N LYS A 36 -15.59 5.34 -44.56
CA LYS A 36 -15.12 4.88 -45.88
C LYS A 36 -13.97 5.76 -46.38
N ASN A 37 -14.11 7.08 -46.26
CA ASN A 37 -13.09 8.03 -46.67
C ASN A 37 -11.78 7.83 -45.86
N LEU A 38 -11.85 7.62 -44.57
CA LEU A 38 -10.66 7.37 -43.72
C LEU A 38 -10.02 6.01 -44.00
N ILE A 39 -10.80 5.00 -44.37
CA ILE A 39 -10.28 3.68 -44.74
C ILE A 39 -9.57 3.71 -46.06
N THR A 40 -10.17 4.35 -47.07
CA THR A 40 -9.63 4.37 -48.44
C THR A 40 -8.55 5.41 -48.65
N ASN A 41 -8.51 6.50 -47.88
CA ASN A 41 -7.51 7.56 -48.00
C ASN A 41 -6.51 7.51 -46.83
N SER A 42 -5.40 6.79 -47.07
CA SER A 42 -4.36 6.60 -46.03
C SER A 42 -3.66 7.89 -45.64
N ASP A 43 -3.48 8.82 -46.57
CA ASP A 43 -2.76 10.08 -46.31
C ASP A 43 -3.58 11.03 -45.49
N LYS A 44 -4.90 11.15 -45.76
CA LYS A 44 -5.83 11.88 -44.93
C LYS A 44 -5.91 11.31 -43.53
N ARG A 45 -5.98 9.99 -43.40
CA ARG A 45 -5.99 9.31 -42.11
C ARG A 45 -4.70 9.59 -41.31
N LYS A 46 -3.52 9.43 -41.94
CA LYS A 46 -2.23 9.72 -41.30
C LYS A 46 -2.10 11.18 -40.88
N SER A 47 -2.54 12.11 -41.75
CA SER A 47 -2.54 13.54 -41.41
C SER A 47 -3.38 13.83 -40.16
N ILE A 48 -4.60 13.30 -40.09
CA ILE A 48 -5.45 13.45 -38.91
C ILE A 48 -4.79 12.81 -37.67
N GLN A 49 -4.23 11.62 -37.77
CA GLN A 49 -3.54 10.93 -36.68
C GLN A 49 -2.38 11.76 -36.15
N ILE A 50 -1.50 12.27 -36.99
CA ILE A 50 -0.33 13.06 -36.63
C ILE A 50 -0.76 14.39 -35.98
N ASN A 51 -1.72 15.09 -36.61
CA ASN A 51 -2.16 16.38 -36.11
C ASN A 51 -2.95 16.27 -34.80
N SER A 52 -3.81 15.26 -34.69
CA SER A 52 -4.50 14.97 -33.42
C SER A 52 -3.51 14.64 -32.30
N TYR A 53 -2.45 13.87 -32.59
CA TYR A 53 -1.41 13.58 -31.62
C TYR A 53 -0.62 14.82 -31.19
N LYS A 54 -0.26 15.68 -32.16
CA LYS A 54 0.44 16.95 -31.89
C LYS A 54 -0.42 17.91 -31.07
N ASN A 55 -1.71 18.02 -31.38
CA ASN A 55 -2.62 18.93 -30.66
C ASN A 55 -2.96 18.45 -29.25
N VAL A 56 -3.17 17.16 -29.03
CA VAL A 56 -3.31 16.64 -27.67
C VAL A 56 -2.06 16.96 -26.84
N LYS A 57 -0.89 16.96 -27.47
CA LYS A 57 0.34 17.40 -26.82
C LYS A 57 0.35 18.91 -26.53
N HIS A 58 -0.30 19.74 -27.35
CA HIS A 58 -0.38 21.20 -27.17
C HIS A 58 -1.50 21.65 -26.21
N VAL A 59 -2.67 21.05 -26.26
CA VAL A 59 -3.81 21.39 -25.39
C VAL A 59 -3.56 20.91 -23.95
N THR A 60 -2.90 19.77 -23.81
CA THR A 60 -2.40 19.36 -22.49
C THR A 60 -1.21 20.22 -22.03
N SER A 61 -0.52 20.92 -22.92
CA SER A 61 0.79 21.51 -22.63
C SER A 61 0.73 22.79 -21.80
N LYS A 62 -0.29 23.62 -21.87
CA LYS A 62 -0.33 24.88 -21.06
C LYS A 62 -0.81 24.69 -19.63
N ASN A 63 -1.77 23.83 -19.39
CA ASN A 63 -2.22 23.53 -18.02
C ASN A 63 -1.53 22.29 -17.42
N SER A 64 -1.04 21.37 -18.24
CA SER A 64 -0.25 20.24 -17.80
C SER A 64 1.25 20.54 -17.78
N GLN A 65 1.77 21.53 -18.50
CA GLN A 65 3.16 21.96 -18.37
C GLN A 65 3.51 22.29 -16.92
N PHE A 66 2.68 23.05 -16.25
CA PHE A 66 2.89 23.37 -14.84
C PHE A 66 2.76 22.13 -13.92
N ILE A 67 1.81 21.24 -14.23
CA ILE A 67 1.66 19.96 -13.49
C ILE A 67 2.77 19.00 -13.87
N ASP A 68 3.19 18.96 -15.13
CA ASP A 68 4.26 18.11 -15.61
C ASP A 68 5.64 18.64 -15.19
N GLU A 69 5.86 19.96 -15.14
CA GLU A 69 7.04 20.55 -14.52
C GLU A 69 7.11 20.29 -13.01
N ILE A 70 6.00 20.35 -12.31
CA ILE A 70 5.94 19.92 -10.90
C ILE A 70 6.24 18.43 -10.79
N ARG A 71 5.68 17.60 -11.68
CA ARG A 71 5.96 16.16 -11.72
C ARG A 71 7.41 15.88 -12.08
N GLU A 72 7.96 16.50 -13.12
CA GLU A 72 9.36 16.36 -13.51
C GLU A 72 10.32 16.85 -12.44
N ASN A 73 10.05 17.99 -11.82
CA ASN A 73 10.84 18.47 -10.69
C ASN A 73 10.76 17.53 -9.48
N LEU A 74 9.59 16.94 -9.21
CA LEU A 74 9.45 15.92 -8.17
C LEU A 74 10.17 14.62 -8.55
N PHE A 75 10.13 14.20 -9.83
CA PHE A 75 10.84 13.02 -10.32
C PHE A 75 12.37 13.24 -10.36
N ASN A 76 12.83 14.38 -10.84
CA ASN A 76 14.26 14.72 -10.93
C ASN A 76 14.89 14.90 -9.54
N ASN A 77 14.17 15.47 -8.57
CA ASN A 77 14.63 15.57 -7.18
C ASN A 77 14.70 14.23 -6.44
N PHE A 78 14.10 13.16 -6.97
CA PHE A 78 14.15 11.84 -6.35
C PHE A 78 15.22 10.91 -6.92
N ASN A 79 15.99 11.30 -7.95
CA ASN A 79 16.97 10.42 -8.62
C ASN A 79 16.38 9.02 -8.92
N LEU A 80 15.12 9.00 -9.36
CA LEU A 80 14.44 7.75 -9.69
C LEU A 80 14.91 7.33 -11.09
N ASN A 81 15.87 6.43 -11.15
CA ASN A 81 16.06 5.65 -12.36
C ASN A 81 14.76 4.91 -12.64
N ILE A 82 13.95 5.44 -13.57
CA ILE A 82 12.74 4.76 -14.03
C ILE A 82 13.19 3.40 -14.58
N LEU A 83 12.52 2.34 -14.12
CA LEU A 83 12.81 1.00 -14.62
C LEU A 83 12.70 0.99 -16.14
N LYS A 84 13.76 0.56 -16.82
CA LYS A 84 13.85 0.57 -18.29
C LYS A 84 12.74 -0.23 -18.97
N LYS A 85 12.09 -1.15 -18.25
CA LYS A 85 11.02 -2.01 -18.76
C LYS A 85 9.73 -1.79 -18.01
N LYS A 86 8.69 -1.29 -18.69
CA LYS A 86 7.33 -1.22 -18.16
C LYS A 86 6.76 -2.64 -18.00
N LEU A 87 6.26 -2.97 -16.80
CA LEU A 87 5.61 -4.24 -16.50
C LEU A 87 4.09 -4.09 -16.43
N ARG A 88 3.37 -5.13 -16.80
CA ARG A 88 1.95 -5.32 -16.48
C ARG A 88 1.86 -6.18 -15.22
N ILE A 89 1.25 -5.62 -14.18
CA ILE A 89 1.24 -6.19 -12.83
C ILE A 89 -0.20 -6.49 -12.41
N ILE A 90 -0.46 -7.67 -11.89
CA ILE A 90 -1.67 -7.95 -11.12
C ILE A 90 -1.30 -7.93 -9.65
N ASN A 91 -1.86 -6.98 -8.89
CA ASN A 91 -1.69 -6.88 -7.44
C ASN A 91 -2.95 -7.38 -6.72
N ILE A 92 -2.84 -8.53 -6.01
CA ILE A 92 -3.99 -9.19 -5.38
C ILE A 92 -3.88 -9.03 -3.86
N TYR A 93 -4.85 -8.34 -3.27
CA TYR A 93 -4.91 -8.13 -1.82
C TYR A 93 -6.33 -7.71 -1.40
N ASN A 94 -6.61 -7.67 -0.10
CA ASN A 94 -7.90 -7.22 0.39
C ASN A 94 -8.01 -5.68 0.34
N THR A 95 -8.83 -5.14 -0.56
CA THR A 95 -9.09 -3.69 -0.64
C THR A 95 -10.14 -3.21 0.37
N GLY A 96 -10.99 -4.13 0.88
CA GLY A 96 -11.99 -3.83 1.90
C GLY A 96 -13.20 -3.02 1.41
N GLN A 97 -13.45 -2.96 0.11
CA GLN A 97 -14.56 -2.18 -0.48
C GLN A 97 -15.94 -2.67 -0.04
N LYS A 98 -16.08 -3.97 0.24
CA LYS A 98 -17.34 -4.57 0.75
C LYS A 98 -17.48 -4.47 2.28
N ILE A 99 -16.61 -3.71 2.95
CA ILE A 99 -16.64 -3.47 4.39
C ILE A 99 -16.65 -1.96 4.64
N SER A 100 -17.81 -1.33 4.47
CA SER A 100 -17.97 0.13 4.54
C SER A 100 -17.53 0.75 5.87
N HIS A 101 -17.67 0.03 6.98
CA HIS A 101 -17.24 0.47 8.30
C HIS A 101 -15.74 0.33 8.57
N ARG A 102 -14.98 -0.30 7.65
CA ARG A 102 -13.53 -0.45 7.72
C ARG A 102 -12.92 -0.07 6.38
N LEU A 103 -12.42 1.12 6.28
CA LEU A 103 -11.70 1.52 5.09
C LEU A 103 -10.26 1.00 5.14
N TYR A 104 -9.87 0.23 4.14
CA TYR A 104 -8.50 -0.28 3.98
C TYR A 104 -7.63 0.60 3.05
N ASN A 105 -8.02 1.87 2.85
CA ASN A 105 -7.27 2.82 2.03
C ASN A 105 -5.83 3.05 2.51
N ILE A 106 -5.55 2.79 3.79
CA ILE A 106 -4.20 2.83 4.38
C ILE A 106 -3.47 1.48 4.30
N SER A 107 -4.03 0.49 3.62
CA SER A 107 -3.46 -0.86 3.57
C SER A 107 -2.12 -0.88 2.82
N LEU A 108 -1.30 -1.84 3.20
CA LEU A 108 0.00 -2.06 2.57
C LEU A 108 -0.15 -2.39 1.07
N GLY A 109 -1.15 -3.19 0.69
CA GLY A 109 -1.44 -3.51 -0.70
C GLY A 109 -1.72 -2.26 -1.55
N LYS A 110 -2.44 -1.26 -1.00
CA LYS A 110 -2.70 0.02 -1.68
C LYS A 110 -1.42 0.83 -1.91
N LYS A 111 -0.53 0.86 -0.91
CA LYS A 111 0.77 1.53 -1.05
C LYS A 111 1.63 0.87 -2.13
N PHE A 112 1.58 -0.46 -2.26
CA PHE A 112 2.25 -1.16 -3.35
C PHE A 112 1.67 -0.80 -4.71
N THR A 113 0.35 -0.80 -4.87
CA THR A 113 -0.28 -0.36 -6.13
C THR A 113 0.17 1.04 -6.50
N ASN A 114 0.09 1.99 -5.56
CA ASN A 114 0.51 3.38 -5.78
C ASN A 114 1.99 3.45 -6.20
N GLY A 115 2.85 2.70 -5.52
CA GLY A 115 4.27 2.65 -5.82
C GLY A 115 4.57 2.03 -7.19
N PHE A 116 3.91 0.95 -7.58
CA PHE A 116 4.06 0.35 -8.91
C PHE A 116 3.62 1.30 -10.02
N ILE A 117 2.45 1.94 -9.87
CA ILE A 117 1.95 2.91 -10.86
C ILE A 117 2.91 4.10 -10.99
N ARG A 118 3.38 4.66 -9.88
CA ARG A 118 4.30 5.80 -9.87
C ARG A 118 5.70 5.44 -10.39
N ASN A 119 6.10 4.17 -10.33
CA ASN A 119 7.29 3.66 -11.01
C ASN A 119 7.08 3.38 -12.51
N GLY A 120 5.92 3.73 -13.07
CA GLY A 120 5.64 3.65 -14.50
C GLY A 120 5.08 2.31 -14.96
N HIS A 121 4.69 1.42 -14.05
CA HIS A 121 4.08 0.14 -14.40
C HIS A 121 2.57 0.28 -14.63
N ASP A 122 2.02 -0.66 -15.40
CA ASP A 122 0.58 -0.82 -15.57
C ASP A 122 0.07 -1.82 -14.52
N VAL A 123 -0.97 -1.48 -13.76
CA VAL A 123 -1.38 -2.25 -12.58
C VAL A 123 -2.87 -2.49 -12.55
N ILE A 124 -3.27 -3.76 -12.42
CA ILE A 124 -4.64 -4.15 -12.05
C ILE A 124 -4.66 -4.54 -10.57
N GLU A 125 -5.55 -3.92 -9.80
CA GLU A 125 -5.86 -4.31 -8.42
C GLU A 125 -6.99 -5.32 -8.40
N ILE A 126 -6.82 -6.43 -7.67
CA ILE A 126 -7.86 -7.43 -7.45
C ILE A 126 -8.03 -7.67 -5.96
N SER A 127 -9.25 -7.47 -5.45
CA SER A 127 -9.59 -7.80 -4.07
C SER A 127 -10.17 -9.22 -3.97
N ASP A 128 -9.36 -10.13 -3.45
CA ASP A 128 -9.77 -11.52 -3.25
C ASP A 128 -10.98 -11.66 -2.32
N ARG A 129 -10.96 -10.95 -1.19
CA ARG A 129 -12.01 -11.04 -0.17
C ARG A 129 -13.29 -10.34 -0.57
N ASP A 130 -13.18 -9.21 -1.26
CA ASP A 130 -14.37 -8.48 -1.70
C ASP A 130 -15.07 -9.20 -2.85
N PHE A 131 -14.30 -9.84 -3.75
CA PHE A 131 -14.86 -10.69 -4.79
C PHE A 131 -15.67 -11.84 -4.19
N VAL A 132 -15.07 -12.60 -3.26
CA VAL A 132 -15.73 -13.73 -2.60
C VAL A 132 -16.95 -13.30 -1.79
N ARG A 133 -16.96 -12.09 -1.20
CA ARG A 133 -18.11 -11.56 -0.47
C ARG A 133 -19.18 -10.96 -1.35
N GLY A 134 -18.82 -10.42 -2.51
CA GLY A 134 -19.73 -9.73 -3.42
C GLY A 134 -20.57 -10.68 -4.25
N ASN A 135 -20.11 -11.90 -4.44
CA ASN A 135 -20.86 -12.93 -5.15
C ASN A 135 -21.78 -13.65 -4.16
N TYR A 136 -23.06 -13.32 -4.20
CA TYR A 136 -24.09 -13.95 -3.38
C TYR A 136 -24.32 -15.38 -3.88
N SER A 137 -23.65 -16.33 -3.28
CA SER A 137 -23.98 -17.75 -3.35
C SER A 137 -24.16 -18.27 -1.94
N LEU A 138 -25.16 -19.08 -1.72
CA LEU A 138 -25.39 -19.82 -0.47
C LEU A 138 -24.20 -20.71 -0.10
N PHE A 139 -23.35 -21.04 -1.09
CA PHE A 139 -22.18 -21.89 -0.92
C PHE A 139 -20.87 -21.09 -1.05
N LYS A 140 -20.17 -20.86 0.06
CA LYS A 140 -18.87 -20.15 0.08
C LYS A 140 -17.81 -20.74 -0.85
N ASN A 141 -17.82 -22.05 -1.06
CA ASN A 141 -16.88 -22.74 -1.94
C ASN A 141 -17.09 -22.38 -3.42
N PHE A 142 -18.33 -22.16 -3.83
CA PHE A 142 -18.64 -21.74 -5.19
C PHE A 142 -18.09 -20.37 -5.55
N ASN A 143 -18.14 -19.40 -4.62
CA ASN A 143 -17.56 -18.08 -4.84
C ASN A 143 -16.02 -18.11 -4.95
N ARG A 144 -15.38 -19.07 -4.27
CA ARG A 144 -13.94 -19.28 -4.41
C ARG A 144 -13.58 -19.88 -5.77
N LEU A 145 -14.38 -20.78 -6.31
CA LEU A 145 -14.19 -21.33 -7.66
C LEU A 145 -14.35 -20.22 -8.70
N LYS A 146 -15.45 -19.46 -8.65
CA LYS A 146 -15.66 -18.31 -9.53
C LYS A 146 -14.50 -17.30 -9.46
N PHE A 147 -13.87 -17.15 -8.30
CA PHE A 147 -12.71 -16.30 -8.16
C PHE A 147 -11.49 -16.83 -8.93
N GLN A 148 -11.29 -18.16 -8.98
CA GLN A 148 -10.21 -18.73 -9.77
C GLN A 148 -10.45 -18.50 -11.27
N ASP A 149 -11.67 -18.74 -11.74
CA ASP A 149 -12.04 -18.51 -13.15
C ASP A 149 -11.85 -17.03 -13.53
N TYR A 150 -12.27 -16.10 -12.66
CA TYR A 150 -12.05 -14.69 -12.85
C TYR A 150 -10.56 -14.33 -12.94
N LEU A 151 -9.74 -14.90 -12.06
CA LEU A 151 -8.29 -14.68 -12.09
C LEU A 151 -7.66 -15.19 -13.39
N LEU A 152 -8.06 -16.38 -13.84
CA LEU A 152 -7.54 -16.98 -15.08
C LEU A 152 -7.96 -16.20 -16.32
N GLN A 153 -9.22 -15.77 -16.39
CA GLN A 153 -9.68 -14.92 -17.49
C GLN A 153 -8.96 -13.56 -17.49
N THR A 154 -8.82 -12.93 -16.32
CA THR A 154 -8.07 -11.67 -16.18
C THR A 154 -6.62 -11.88 -16.61
N PHE A 155 -5.98 -12.98 -16.22
CA PHE A 155 -4.62 -13.31 -16.62
C PHE A 155 -4.49 -13.43 -18.13
N LYS A 156 -5.37 -14.18 -18.78
CA LYS A 156 -5.37 -14.39 -20.24
C LYS A 156 -5.56 -13.06 -20.98
N ASN A 157 -6.51 -12.24 -20.56
CA ASN A 157 -6.86 -10.99 -21.22
C ASN A 157 -5.81 -9.90 -21.01
N TYR A 158 -5.26 -9.81 -19.80
CA TYR A 158 -4.29 -8.76 -19.45
C TYR A 158 -2.85 -9.15 -19.81
N ASN A 159 -2.54 -10.44 -19.84
CA ASN A 159 -1.21 -11.00 -20.09
C ASN A 159 -0.12 -10.32 -19.23
N PRO A 160 -0.14 -10.49 -17.89
CA PRO A 160 0.78 -9.83 -16.99
C PRO A 160 2.20 -10.35 -17.10
N ASN A 161 3.17 -9.52 -16.69
CA ASN A 161 4.57 -9.92 -16.53
C ASN A 161 4.88 -10.29 -15.07
N PHE A 162 4.07 -9.77 -14.12
CA PHE A 162 4.30 -9.92 -12.70
C PHE A 162 2.98 -10.06 -11.95
N ILE A 163 2.89 -11.05 -11.08
CA ILE A 163 1.82 -11.22 -10.11
C ILE A 163 2.37 -10.98 -8.72
N PHE A 164 1.75 -10.08 -7.97
CA PHE A 164 2.10 -9.76 -6.60
C PHE A 164 0.89 -9.90 -5.69
N PHE A 165 0.94 -10.76 -4.69
CA PHE A 165 -0.20 -10.97 -3.82
C PHE A 165 0.19 -11.07 -2.35
N GLY A 166 -0.74 -10.69 -1.47
CA GLY A 166 -0.47 -10.79 -0.05
C GLY A 166 -1.71 -10.87 0.83
N HIS A 167 -1.51 -11.53 1.98
CA HIS A 167 -2.57 -11.76 2.96
C HIS A 167 -3.83 -12.43 2.39
N THR A 168 -3.69 -13.13 1.26
CA THR A 168 -4.78 -13.92 0.66
C THR A 168 -4.69 -15.38 1.08
N ASN A 169 -5.84 -16.02 1.12
CA ASN A 169 -5.99 -17.47 1.23
C ASN A 169 -7.05 -17.98 0.25
N ASN A 170 -7.43 -17.15 -0.73
CA ASN A 170 -8.47 -17.45 -1.69
C ASN A 170 -7.93 -17.84 -3.06
N ILE A 171 -6.62 -17.73 -3.30
CA ILE A 171 -5.99 -18.22 -4.53
C ILE A 171 -5.67 -19.70 -4.36
N ASN A 172 -6.09 -20.54 -5.30
CA ASN A 172 -5.74 -21.95 -5.31
C ASN A 172 -4.34 -22.16 -5.88
N ILE A 173 -3.62 -23.16 -5.38
CA ILE A 173 -2.29 -23.52 -5.89
C ILE A 173 -2.36 -23.90 -7.37
N ASP A 174 -3.40 -24.59 -7.78
CA ASP A 174 -3.57 -25.00 -9.17
C ASP A 174 -3.74 -23.79 -10.11
N THR A 175 -4.39 -22.72 -9.64
CA THR A 175 -4.46 -21.45 -10.37
C THR A 175 -3.06 -20.85 -10.60
N LEU A 176 -2.16 -20.92 -9.60
CA LEU A 176 -0.76 -20.47 -9.78
C LEU A 176 0.00 -21.34 -10.77
N LYS A 177 -0.24 -22.66 -10.77
CA LYS A 177 0.35 -23.57 -11.75
C LYS A 177 -0.17 -23.28 -13.16
N GLU A 178 -1.47 -23.00 -13.29
CA GLU A 178 -2.09 -22.67 -14.59
C GLU A 178 -1.59 -21.34 -15.14
N PHE A 179 -1.33 -20.33 -14.30
CA PHE A 179 -0.63 -19.11 -14.75
C PHE A 179 0.73 -19.44 -15.41
N ARG A 180 1.48 -20.36 -14.83
CA ARG A 180 2.78 -20.77 -15.39
C ARG A 180 2.64 -21.63 -16.65
N SER A 181 1.59 -22.42 -16.78
CA SER A 181 1.35 -23.18 -18.01
C SER A 181 0.96 -22.26 -19.19
N ILE A 182 0.25 -21.16 -18.90
CA ILE A 182 -0.14 -20.16 -19.90
C ILE A 182 1.07 -19.27 -20.27
N ASN A 183 1.88 -18.89 -19.29
CA ASN A 183 3.09 -18.06 -19.48
C ASN A 183 4.20 -18.56 -18.54
N ASN A 184 5.16 -19.30 -19.08
CA ASN A 184 6.28 -19.86 -18.31
C ASN A 184 7.25 -18.81 -17.76
N ASN A 185 7.24 -17.59 -18.32
CA ASN A 185 8.08 -16.46 -17.90
C ASN A 185 7.41 -15.56 -16.86
N ILE A 186 6.19 -15.90 -16.41
CA ILE A 186 5.51 -15.11 -15.39
C ILE A 186 6.27 -15.13 -14.06
N ILE A 187 6.49 -13.95 -13.50
CA ILE A 187 7.07 -13.82 -12.18
C ILE A 187 5.92 -13.73 -11.17
N ILE A 188 5.97 -14.57 -10.15
CA ILE A 188 4.95 -14.62 -9.09
C ILE A 188 5.64 -14.40 -7.74
N SER A 189 5.26 -13.36 -7.01
CA SER A 189 5.78 -13.07 -5.68
C SER A 189 4.66 -12.88 -4.68
N GLN A 190 4.90 -13.31 -3.44
CA GLN A 190 3.97 -13.03 -2.34
C GLN A 190 4.60 -12.12 -1.29
N TRP A 191 3.75 -11.41 -0.55
CA TRP A 191 4.16 -10.61 0.59
C TRP A 191 3.35 -10.91 1.85
N ASN A 192 3.98 -10.67 3.01
CA ASN A 192 3.32 -10.79 4.30
C ASN A 192 3.81 -9.71 5.28
N GLU A 193 2.85 -9.02 5.92
CA GLU A 193 3.14 -7.98 6.91
C GLU A 193 3.07 -8.45 8.37
N ASP A 194 2.58 -9.66 8.61
CA ASP A 194 2.50 -10.22 9.97
C ASP A 194 3.83 -10.88 10.37
N PRO A 195 4.13 -10.97 11.68
CA PRO A 195 5.37 -11.58 12.13
C PRO A 195 5.42 -13.07 11.79
N VAL A 196 6.54 -13.51 11.25
CA VAL A 196 6.79 -14.93 10.91
C VAL A 196 7.58 -15.56 12.07
N MET A 197 6.88 -15.94 13.15
CA MET A 197 7.45 -16.53 14.36
C MET A 197 6.60 -17.69 14.89
N LYS A 198 7.17 -18.90 14.96
CA LYS A 198 6.47 -20.11 15.48
C LYS A 198 6.04 -19.97 16.94
N SER A 199 6.81 -19.27 17.77
CA SER A 199 6.51 -19.04 19.19
C SER A 199 5.19 -18.27 19.43
N LEU A 200 4.65 -17.62 18.41
CA LEU A 200 3.42 -16.86 18.50
C LEU A 200 2.24 -17.70 17.98
N LYS A 201 1.42 -18.24 18.90
CA LYS A 201 0.24 -19.08 18.56
C LYS A 201 -0.63 -18.49 17.45
N TYR A 202 -0.83 -17.17 17.44
CA TYR A 202 -1.65 -16.50 16.43
C TYR A 202 -0.97 -16.39 15.05
N SER A 203 0.35 -16.50 14.97
CA SER A 203 1.08 -16.42 13.69
C SER A 203 1.13 -17.76 12.96
N GLN A 204 0.84 -18.87 13.63
CA GLN A 204 0.90 -20.20 13.03
C GLN A 204 0.06 -20.33 11.76
N LYS A 205 -1.18 -19.80 11.78
CA LYS A 205 -2.05 -19.80 10.61
C LYS A 205 -1.44 -19.00 9.44
N ASN A 206 -0.83 -17.86 9.72
CA ASN A 206 -0.16 -17.04 8.71
C ASN A 206 1.08 -17.73 8.17
N ILE A 207 1.88 -18.34 9.04
CA ILE A 207 3.05 -19.14 8.65
C ILE A 207 2.64 -20.26 7.69
N ASN A 208 1.60 -21.03 8.05
CA ASN A 208 1.10 -22.11 7.20
C ASN A 208 0.64 -21.59 5.83
N ASN A 209 -0.07 -20.46 5.78
CA ASN A 209 -0.48 -19.83 4.53
C ASN A 209 0.73 -19.39 3.68
N ILE A 210 1.73 -18.74 4.28
CA ILE A 210 2.94 -18.32 3.55
C ILE A 210 3.69 -19.54 3.02
N MET A 211 3.88 -20.56 3.86
CA MET A 211 4.60 -21.77 3.48
C MET A 211 3.89 -22.55 2.39
N GLN A 212 2.54 -22.59 2.40
CA GLN A 212 1.72 -23.23 1.38
C GLN A 212 2.03 -22.65 -0.02
N TYR A 213 2.11 -21.33 -0.13
CA TYR A 213 2.41 -20.67 -1.40
C TYR A 213 3.91 -20.62 -1.72
N SER A 214 4.79 -20.69 -0.73
CA SER A 214 6.23 -20.44 -0.90
C SER A 214 6.88 -21.31 -1.97
N LYS A 215 6.44 -22.55 -2.15
CA LYS A 215 6.95 -23.47 -3.17
C LYS A 215 6.50 -23.13 -4.60
N HIS A 216 5.42 -22.35 -4.73
CA HIS A 216 4.76 -22.02 -6.00
C HIS A 216 5.01 -20.59 -6.46
N VAL A 217 5.73 -19.78 -5.66
CA VAL A 217 6.14 -18.42 -5.98
C VAL A 217 7.64 -18.36 -6.21
N ASP A 218 8.12 -17.27 -6.81
CA ASP A 218 9.55 -17.05 -7.04
C ASP A 218 10.21 -16.37 -5.85
N HIS A 219 9.52 -15.40 -5.23
CA HIS A 219 10.05 -14.63 -4.11
C HIS A 219 9.01 -14.43 -3.01
N ASN A 220 9.50 -14.38 -1.77
CA ASN A 220 8.70 -14.15 -0.58
C ASN A 220 9.16 -12.87 0.11
N PHE A 221 8.32 -11.84 0.13
CA PHE A 221 8.61 -10.57 0.79
C PHE A 221 7.96 -10.51 2.17
N ILE A 222 8.76 -10.35 3.22
CA ILE A 222 8.29 -10.36 4.60
C ILE A 222 8.82 -9.18 5.39
N THR A 223 8.07 -8.74 6.40
CA THR A 223 8.48 -7.67 7.34
C THR A 223 9.26 -8.19 8.54
N THR A 224 9.51 -9.48 8.62
CA THR A 224 10.37 -10.11 9.61
C THR A 224 11.76 -10.33 9.00
N ASP A 225 12.83 -10.08 9.77
CA ASP A 225 14.19 -10.34 9.29
C ASP A 225 14.34 -11.82 8.89
N PRO A 226 14.72 -12.15 7.64
CA PRO A 226 14.89 -13.53 7.19
C PRO A 226 15.90 -14.36 8.01
N SER A 227 16.86 -13.73 8.67
CA SER A 227 17.82 -14.44 9.52
C SER A 227 17.15 -15.19 10.68
N ILE A 228 15.97 -14.72 11.13
CA ILE A 228 15.20 -15.35 12.20
C ILE A 228 14.54 -16.65 11.75
N LEU A 229 14.22 -16.79 10.46
CA LEU A 229 13.51 -17.95 9.91
C LEU A 229 14.29 -19.25 10.09
N LYS A 230 15.61 -19.20 9.88
CA LYS A 230 16.51 -20.36 10.03
C LYS A 230 16.43 -20.95 11.45
N ASN A 231 16.45 -20.09 12.47
CA ASN A 231 16.40 -20.50 13.88
C ASN A 231 15.04 -21.11 14.28
N GLN A 232 14.03 -20.99 13.41
CA GLN A 232 12.69 -21.50 13.65
C GLN A 232 12.30 -22.65 12.74
N ASN A 233 13.23 -23.18 11.94
CA ASN A 233 12.95 -24.19 10.93
C ASN A 233 11.78 -23.80 10.01
N ILE A 234 11.77 -22.53 9.56
CA ILE A 234 10.82 -22.00 8.56
C ILE A 234 11.60 -21.82 7.26
N ASN A 235 11.30 -22.67 6.29
CA ASN A 235 11.98 -22.64 5.00
C ASN A 235 11.08 -21.97 3.96
N LEU A 236 11.39 -20.72 3.63
CA LEU A 236 10.75 -19.97 2.54
C LEU A 236 11.71 -19.90 1.35
N LYS A 237 11.17 -20.06 0.15
CA LYS A 237 11.93 -19.88 -1.09
C LYS A 237 12.24 -18.38 -1.28
N ASN A 238 13.49 -18.02 -1.48
CA ASN A 238 13.95 -16.66 -1.72
C ASN A 238 13.26 -15.61 -0.81
N PRO A 239 13.48 -15.66 0.53
CA PRO A 239 12.88 -14.69 1.44
C PRO A 239 13.64 -13.36 1.38
N HIS A 240 12.89 -12.25 1.25
CA HIS A 240 13.42 -10.90 1.26
C HIS A 240 12.74 -10.08 2.36
N PHE A 241 13.56 -9.36 3.13
CA PHE A 241 13.04 -8.37 4.06
C PHE A 241 12.60 -7.12 3.30
N PHE A 242 11.45 -6.58 3.67
CA PHE A 242 11.06 -5.22 3.30
C PHE A 242 10.52 -4.47 4.52
N PHE A 243 10.77 -3.17 4.56
CA PHE A 243 10.18 -2.31 5.57
C PHE A 243 8.82 -1.80 5.10
N VAL A 244 7.85 -1.66 6.02
CA VAL A 244 6.51 -1.14 5.67
C VAL A 244 6.65 0.23 5.02
N PRO A 245 6.18 0.45 3.78
CA PRO A 245 6.31 1.75 3.13
C PRO A 245 5.40 2.83 3.72
N VAL A 246 5.85 4.08 3.60
CA VAL A 246 5.00 5.27 3.69
C VAL A 246 4.61 5.71 2.28
N ASP A 247 3.41 6.29 2.16
CA ASP A 247 2.90 6.89 0.91
C ASP A 247 2.40 8.30 1.21
N LYS A 248 2.92 9.30 0.51
CA LYS A 248 2.59 10.71 0.76
C LYS A 248 1.11 11.06 0.62
N ASN A 249 0.35 10.26 -0.15
CA ASN A 249 -1.09 10.45 -0.33
C ASN A 249 -1.91 9.75 0.78
N ILE A 250 -1.28 8.86 1.55
CA ILE A 250 -1.88 8.14 2.68
C ILE A 250 -1.39 8.74 3.99
N GLU A 251 -0.07 8.86 4.19
CA GLU A 251 0.53 9.53 5.34
C GLU A 251 0.72 11.02 5.05
N CYS A 252 -0.40 11.73 4.86
CA CYS A 252 -0.44 13.12 4.36
C CYS A 252 -0.42 14.20 5.46
N LEU A 253 -0.55 13.82 6.74
CA LEU A 253 -0.60 14.79 7.83
C LEU A 253 0.80 15.28 8.22
N ASN A 254 0.86 16.49 8.79
CA ASN A 254 2.06 17.10 9.34
C ASN A 254 1.85 17.46 10.82
N VAL A 255 1.58 16.45 11.65
CA VAL A 255 1.21 16.63 13.06
C VAL A 255 2.28 17.39 13.85
N HIS A 256 3.57 17.26 13.49
CA HIS A 256 4.66 18.00 14.11
C HIS A 256 4.56 19.53 13.96
N THR A 257 3.81 20.03 12.98
CA THR A 257 3.58 21.48 12.81
C THR A 257 2.39 21.99 13.61
N GLN A 258 1.53 21.07 14.10
CA GLN A 258 0.29 21.38 14.80
C GLN A 258 0.49 21.48 16.33
N ASN A 259 -0.58 21.86 17.02
CA ASN A 259 -0.65 21.87 18.48
C ASN A 259 -1.77 20.92 18.97
N PRO A 260 -1.57 19.60 18.85
CA PRO A 260 -2.56 18.61 19.26
C PRO A 260 -2.85 18.69 20.76
N VAL A 261 -4.10 18.37 21.15
CA VAL A 261 -4.52 18.41 22.55
C VAL A 261 -4.22 17.12 23.31
N LYS A 262 -4.16 15.98 22.60
CA LYS A 262 -3.83 14.69 23.20
C LYS A 262 -2.33 14.46 23.23
N ASP A 263 -1.84 13.91 24.32
CA ASP A 263 -0.39 13.67 24.47
C ASP A 263 0.03 12.36 23.81
N LEU A 264 -0.75 11.29 23.96
CA LEU A 264 -0.38 9.96 23.47
C LEU A 264 -1.53 9.25 22.76
N PHE A 265 -1.24 8.70 21.58
CA PHE A 265 -2.15 7.90 20.76
C PHE A 265 -1.72 6.45 20.67
N TYR A 266 -2.69 5.55 20.75
CA TYR A 266 -2.55 4.16 20.35
C TYR A 266 -3.86 3.63 19.75
N ALA A 267 -3.78 2.83 18.71
CA ALA A 267 -4.94 2.16 18.14
C ALA A 267 -4.63 0.70 17.79
N MET A 268 -5.58 -0.18 18.09
CA MET A 268 -5.52 -1.59 17.72
C MET A 268 -6.91 -2.12 17.37
N SER A 269 -6.95 -3.18 16.54
CA SER A 269 -8.18 -3.88 16.18
C SER A 269 -8.46 -5.09 17.11
N HIS A 270 -8.15 -4.97 18.41
CA HIS A 270 -8.21 -6.09 19.35
C HIS A 270 -9.58 -6.76 19.35
N GLY A 271 -9.59 -8.04 18.99
CA GLY A 271 -10.79 -8.85 19.02
C GLY A 271 -12.00 -8.31 18.24
N VAL A 272 -11.79 -7.37 17.30
CA VAL A 272 -12.87 -6.75 16.53
C VAL A 272 -13.62 -7.77 15.69
N ASN A 273 -14.94 -7.72 15.79
CA ASN A 273 -15.86 -8.37 14.89
C ASN A 273 -16.86 -7.34 14.38
N ARG A 274 -16.91 -7.10 13.06
CA ARG A 274 -17.77 -6.08 12.43
C ARG A 274 -17.65 -4.69 13.10
N ALA A 275 -16.40 -4.25 13.34
CA ALA A 275 -16.01 -2.99 13.99
C ALA A 275 -16.28 -2.91 15.51
N THR A 276 -16.81 -3.92 16.16
CA THR A 276 -16.99 -3.96 17.61
C THR A 276 -15.89 -4.77 18.31
N LEU A 277 -15.61 -4.46 19.56
CA LEU A 277 -14.69 -5.22 20.40
C LEU A 277 -15.19 -6.63 20.67
N LYS A 278 -14.30 -7.61 20.65
CA LYS A 278 -14.56 -8.95 21.17
C LYS A 278 -14.23 -9.00 22.65
N LYS A 279 -15.23 -8.90 23.50
CA LYS A 279 -15.07 -9.05 24.95
C LYS A 279 -14.44 -10.42 25.31
N GLY A 280 -13.66 -10.46 26.38
CA GLY A 280 -13.05 -11.69 26.89
C GLY A 280 -11.84 -12.24 26.11
N LYS A 281 -11.41 -11.62 25.02
CA LYS A 281 -10.23 -12.09 24.27
C LYS A 281 -8.93 -11.57 24.89
N SER A 282 -8.03 -12.48 25.31
CA SER A 282 -6.71 -12.14 25.83
C SER A 282 -5.77 -11.64 24.72
N ASP A 283 -4.99 -10.60 25.02
CA ASP A 283 -3.94 -10.03 24.15
C ASP A 283 -2.86 -9.42 25.05
N SER A 284 -1.60 -9.77 24.81
CA SER A 284 -0.44 -9.26 25.59
C SER A 284 -0.36 -7.73 25.62
N ARG A 285 -0.87 -7.06 24.59
CA ARG A 285 -0.89 -5.60 24.51
C ARG A 285 -1.82 -4.99 25.55
N ILE A 286 -2.93 -5.64 25.92
CA ILE A 286 -3.84 -5.18 26.96
C ILE A 286 -3.09 -5.10 28.29
N HIS A 287 -2.40 -6.17 28.66
CA HIS A 287 -1.62 -6.19 29.90
C HIS A 287 -0.50 -5.12 29.93
N PHE A 288 0.16 -4.89 28.78
CA PHE A 288 1.15 -3.83 28.66
C PHE A 288 0.52 -2.45 28.86
N LEU A 289 -0.60 -2.18 28.18
CA LEU A 289 -1.30 -0.90 28.28
C LEU A 289 -1.88 -0.65 29.68
N ASP A 290 -2.40 -1.67 30.36
CA ASP A 290 -2.86 -1.56 31.74
C ASP A 290 -1.72 -1.15 32.70
N LYS A 291 -0.54 -1.74 32.54
CA LYS A 291 0.64 -1.34 33.29
C LYS A 291 1.09 0.08 32.98
N LEU A 292 1.03 0.46 31.68
CA LEU A 292 1.43 1.79 31.23
C LEU A 292 0.51 2.87 31.81
N ILE A 293 -0.81 2.69 31.70
CA ILE A 293 -1.80 3.68 32.17
C ILE A 293 -1.61 4.02 33.64
N LYS A 294 -1.32 3.03 34.50
CA LYS A 294 -1.03 3.27 35.93
C LYS A 294 0.13 4.20 36.19
N LYS A 295 0.95 4.49 35.15
CA LYS A 295 2.13 5.35 35.20
C LYS A 295 1.99 6.63 34.37
N LEU A 296 0.83 6.86 33.75
CA LEU A 296 0.56 8.02 32.90
C LEU A 296 -0.22 9.11 33.63
N ASP A 297 0.07 9.31 34.92
CA ASP A 297 -0.54 10.42 35.66
C ASP A 297 -0.26 11.76 34.96
N GLY A 298 -1.29 12.59 34.83
CA GLY A 298 -1.24 13.86 34.13
C GLY A 298 -1.04 13.79 32.60
N ILE A 299 -1.09 12.61 31.97
CA ILE A 299 -0.98 12.42 30.51
C ILE A 299 -2.37 12.24 29.89
N ASN A 300 -2.71 13.08 28.92
CA ASN A 300 -3.95 12.96 28.16
C ASN A 300 -3.75 11.99 26.97
N TYR A 301 -4.29 10.78 27.06
CA TYR A 301 -4.11 9.74 26.06
C TYR A 301 -5.41 9.27 25.42
N ASP A 302 -5.30 8.76 24.18
CA ASP A 302 -6.37 8.10 23.45
C ASP A 302 -5.92 6.71 22.98
N PHE A 303 -6.50 5.67 23.58
CA PHE A 303 -6.24 4.27 23.24
C PHE A 303 -7.49 3.63 22.64
N TYR A 304 -7.51 3.45 21.32
CA TYR A 304 -8.63 2.86 20.58
C TYR A 304 -8.49 1.34 20.45
N GLY A 305 -9.62 0.64 20.52
CA GLY A 305 -9.64 -0.82 20.54
C GLY A 305 -9.17 -1.41 21.87
N PHE A 306 -9.19 -0.61 22.95
CA PHE A 306 -8.75 -0.98 24.29
C PHE A 306 -9.82 -0.64 25.32
N LYS A 307 -10.06 -1.58 26.27
CA LYS A 307 -11.17 -1.50 27.24
C LYS A 307 -12.50 -1.27 26.52
N ASP A 308 -13.24 -0.26 26.94
CA ASP A 308 -14.55 0.06 26.39
C ASP A 308 -14.49 1.01 25.19
N LYS A 309 -13.30 1.42 24.77
CA LYS A 309 -13.12 2.31 23.63
C LYS A 309 -13.00 1.51 22.33
N GLU A 310 -14.00 1.65 21.46
CA GLU A 310 -14.04 0.96 20.16
C GLU A 310 -12.87 1.32 19.27
N PRO A 311 -12.47 0.41 18.36
CA PRO A 311 -11.48 0.73 17.32
C PRO A 311 -12.03 1.74 16.32
N ILE A 312 -11.12 2.54 15.76
CA ILE A 312 -11.43 3.58 14.78
C ILE A 312 -10.86 3.26 13.41
N TRP A 313 -11.48 3.79 12.37
CA TRP A 313 -11.16 3.55 10.98
C TRP A 313 -11.36 4.82 10.13
N GLY A 314 -10.78 4.83 8.94
CA GLY A 314 -11.03 5.88 7.95
C GLY A 314 -10.74 7.29 8.50
N ASN A 315 -11.68 8.20 8.32
CA ASN A 315 -11.53 9.60 8.71
C ASN A 315 -11.33 9.81 10.22
N ASP A 316 -12.00 9.02 11.06
CA ASP A 316 -11.84 9.16 12.52
C ASP A 316 -10.44 8.74 12.98
N PHE A 317 -9.80 7.81 12.27
CA PHE A 317 -8.40 7.48 12.51
C PHE A 317 -7.49 8.67 12.21
N TYR A 318 -7.70 9.39 11.09
CA TYR A 318 -6.94 10.61 10.77
C TYR A 318 -7.20 11.75 11.76
N LYS A 319 -8.47 11.94 12.18
CA LYS A 319 -8.82 12.93 13.23
C LYS A 319 -8.10 12.62 14.55
N ALA A 320 -8.02 11.36 14.93
CA ALA A 320 -7.31 10.96 16.14
C ALA A 320 -5.79 11.15 16.02
N LEU A 321 -5.20 10.88 14.84
CA LEU A 321 -3.78 11.13 14.60
C LEU A 321 -3.44 12.62 14.68
N ILE A 322 -4.18 13.50 13.97
CA ILE A 322 -3.90 14.94 13.93
C ILE A 322 -4.06 15.59 15.31
N ASN A 323 -4.90 14.98 16.15
CA ASN A 323 -5.17 15.46 17.50
C ASN A 323 -4.19 14.93 18.56
N SER A 324 -3.14 14.18 18.16
CA SER A 324 -2.23 13.48 19.09
C SER A 324 -0.77 13.86 18.83
N LYS A 325 -0.03 14.20 19.89
CA LYS A 325 1.38 14.64 19.82
C LYS A 325 2.35 13.50 19.57
N MET A 326 2.09 12.36 20.20
CA MET A 326 2.99 11.20 20.26
C MET A 326 2.20 9.92 19.95
N GLY A 327 2.88 8.91 19.45
CA GLY A 327 2.26 7.62 19.12
C GLY A 327 3.06 6.43 19.63
N LEU A 328 2.37 5.41 20.12
CA LEU A 328 2.97 4.16 20.55
C LEU A 328 2.88 3.10 19.44
N ASN A 329 4.03 2.61 18.99
CA ASN A 329 4.10 1.46 18.08
C ASN A 329 4.29 0.16 18.88
N LEU A 330 3.20 -0.37 19.42
CA LEU A 330 3.17 -1.63 20.15
C LEU A 330 2.61 -2.74 19.27
N SER A 331 3.47 -3.62 18.79
CA SER A 331 3.08 -4.77 17.97
C SER A 331 2.52 -5.90 18.81
N ARG A 332 1.74 -6.78 18.17
CA ARG A 332 1.20 -7.97 18.82
C ARG A 332 2.31 -8.99 19.07
N GLY A 333 2.28 -9.61 20.26
CA GLY A 333 3.24 -10.61 20.68
C GLY A 333 4.56 -10.02 21.16
N LEU A 334 5.66 -10.78 21.07
CA LEU A 334 6.98 -10.34 21.50
C LEU A 334 7.61 -9.41 20.43
N PRO A 335 8.38 -8.40 20.86
CA PRO A 335 9.18 -7.60 19.94
C PRO A 335 10.16 -8.48 19.15
N THR A 336 10.18 -8.32 17.84
CA THR A 336 11.00 -9.09 16.92
C THR A 336 11.87 -8.17 16.10
N LYS A 337 13.10 -8.56 15.81
CA LYS A 337 14.05 -7.78 15.02
C LYS A 337 13.42 -7.31 13.71
N TYR A 338 13.45 -6.00 13.49
CA TYR A 338 12.93 -5.24 12.35
C TYR A 338 11.42 -5.34 12.13
N TYR A 339 10.73 -6.23 12.84
CA TYR A 339 9.29 -6.35 12.69
C TYR A 339 8.55 -5.15 13.27
N THR A 340 7.68 -4.59 12.46
CA THR A 340 6.69 -3.59 12.88
C THR A 340 5.42 -3.74 12.04
N SER A 341 4.28 -3.37 12.62
CA SER A 341 3.02 -3.31 11.88
C SER A 341 2.92 -2.01 11.08
N ASN A 342 1.97 -1.94 10.15
CA ASN A 342 1.69 -0.72 9.37
C ASN A 342 1.44 0.53 10.23
N ARG A 343 1.19 0.37 11.55
CA ARG A 343 1.05 1.47 12.50
C ARG A 343 2.27 2.39 12.52
N ILE A 344 3.50 1.87 12.37
CA ILE A 344 4.69 2.72 12.38
C ILE A 344 4.66 3.73 11.23
N ALA A 345 4.22 3.31 10.04
CA ALA A 345 4.03 4.20 8.90
C ALA A 345 2.97 5.26 9.20
N SER A 346 1.83 4.84 9.77
CA SER A 346 0.77 5.77 10.14
C SER A 346 1.20 6.79 11.21
N LEU A 347 2.06 6.42 12.15
CA LEU A 347 2.56 7.34 13.18
C LEU A 347 3.66 8.26 12.66
N MET A 348 4.79 7.68 12.27
CA MET A 348 5.95 8.46 11.80
C MET A 348 5.66 9.19 10.49
N GLY A 349 4.99 8.53 9.54
CA GLY A 349 4.64 9.12 8.24
C GLY A 349 3.71 10.33 8.37
N ASN A 350 2.86 10.37 9.40
CA ASN A 350 2.01 11.53 9.69
C ASN A 350 2.65 12.56 10.64
N GLY A 351 3.90 12.33 11.08
CA GLY A 351 4.67 13.29 11.86
C GLY A 351 4.36 13.29 13.36
N LEU A 352 3.99 12.14 13.93
CA LEU A 352 3.94 11.95 15.39
C LEU A 352 5.31 11.52 15.91
N LEU A 353 5.70 12.00 17.08
CA LEU A 353 6.83 11.40 17.80
C LEU A 353 6.46 9.95 18.13
N THR A 354 7.27 9.00 17.68
CA THR A 354 6.91 7.59 17.75
C THR A 354 7.80 6.83 18.71
N PHE A 355 7.17 6.10 19.65
CA PHE A 355 7.85 5.21 20.59
C PHE A 355 7.84 3.77 20.07
N VAL A 356 8.99 3.10 20.11
CA VAL A 356 9.16 1.71 19.71
C VAL A 356 9.97 0.92 20.74
N ASP A 357 9.68 -0.37 20.89
CA ASP A 357 10.48 -1.24 21.75
C ASP A 357 11.91 -1.40 21.17
N LYS A 358 12.92 -1.18 21.98
CA LYS A 358 14.34 -1.27 21.59
C LYS A 358 14.73 -2.64 21.05
N LYS A 359 14.06 -3.71 21.49
CA LYS A 359 14.28 -5.08 21.02
C LYS A 359 13.95 -5.26 19.54
N THR A 360 13.15 -4.33 18.96
CA THR A 360 12.87 -4.33 17.51
C THR A 360 14.07 -3.94 16.65
N LYS A 361 15.12 -3.39 17.24
CA LYS A 361 16.32 -2.92 16.54
C LYS A 361 16.05 -1.87 15.43
N LEU A 362 14.96 -1.11 15.54
CA LEU A 362 14.64 -0.07 14.56
C LEU A 362 15.62 1.12 14.62
N ASN A 363 16.41 1.21 15.69
CA ASN A 363 17.53 2.15 15.79
C ASN A 363 18.66 1.87 14.78
N ASP A 364 18.65 0.73 14.09
CA ASP A 364 19.58 0.45 12.98
C ASP A 364 19.22 1.29 11.73
N PHE A 365 17.95 1.74 11.61
CA PHE A 365 17.46 2.59 10.51
C PHE A 365 17.25 4.05 10.92
N PHE A 366 16.89 4.29 12.18
CA PHE A 366 16.50 5.60 12.70
C PHE A 366 17.29 5.91 13.98
N ASN A 367 17.98 7.04 14.01
CA ASN A 367 18.71 7.45 15.21
C ASN A 367 17.79 8.09 16.28
N LYS A 368 18.36 8.44 17.45
CA LYS A 368 17.66 9.04 18.60
C LYS A 368 16.98 10.39 18.30
N ASN A 369 17.35 11.07 17.21
CA ASN A 369 16.74 12.30 16.76
C ASN A 369 15.63 12.08 15.71
N GLU A 370 15.24 10.82 15.45
CA GLU A 370 14.27 10.41 14.42
C GLU A 370 13.19 9.48 14.98
N ILE A 371 13.54 8.66 15.97
CA ILE A 371 12.62 7.75 16.67
C ILE A 371 13.02 7.59 18.13
N ILE A 372 12.08 7.30 19.01
CA ILE A 372 12.36 7.08 20.42
C ILE A 372 12.17 5.62 20.78
N THR A 373 13.24 4.96 21.18
CA THR A 373 13.18 3.59 21.70
C THR A 373 12.91 3.58 23.19
N TYR A 374 12.29 2.52 23.71
CA TYR A 374 12.12 2.26 25.13
C TYR A 374 12.52 0.84 25.49
N ASP A 375 13.03 0.64 26.71
CA ASP A 375 13.46 -0.66 27.23
C ASP A 375 12.33 -1.41 27.95
N ASN A 376 11.49 -0.68 28.69
CA ASN A 376 10.37 -1.23 29.47
C ASN A 376 9.27 -0.17 29.71
N VAL A 377 8.22 -0.54 30.43
CA VAL A 377 7.05 0.34 30.66
C VAL A 377 7.41 1.59 31.49
N ASN A 378 8.35 1.48 32.45
CA ASN A 378 8.76 2.62 33.26
C ASN A 378 9.52 3.65 32.41
N ASP A 379 10.51 3.19 31.66
CA ASP A 379 11.29 4.01 30.74
C ASP A 379 10.39 4.69 29.69
N LEU A 380 9.37 3.96 29.17
CA LEU A 380 8.38 4.53 28.26
C LEU A 380 7.59 5.66 28.93
N ALA A 381 7.09 5.45 30.14
CA ALA A 381 6.31 6.45 30.87
C ALA A 381 7.13 7.71 31.15
N ASP A 382 8.41 7.55 31.55
CA ASP A 382 9.33 8.68 31.81
C ASP A 382 9.57 9.47 30.51
N LYS A 383 9.81 8.80 29.40
CA LYS A 383 10.01 9.44 28.08
C LYS A 383 8.73 10.17 27.62
N ILE A 384 7.55 9.61 27.85
CA ILE A 384 6.28 10.28 27.51
C ILE A 384 6.15 11.59 28.32
N ARG A 385 6.39 11.56 29.64
CA ARG A 385 6.36 12.74 30.49
C ARG A 385 7.40 13.78 30.07
N PHE A 386 8.63 13.34 29.73
CA PHE A 386 9.69 14.20 29.24
C PHE A 386 9.28 14.94 27.96
N PHE A 387 8.76 14.24 26.96
CA PHE A 387 8.40 14.84 25.68
C PHE A 387 7.10 15.65 25.74
N LYS A 388 6.21 15.38 26.70
CA LYS A 388 5.09 16.29 26.99
C LYS A 388 5.58 17.67 27.41
N LYS A 389 6.60 17.74 28.28
CA LYS A 389 7.20 19.00 28.76
C LYS A 389 8.10 19.66 27.70
N ASN A 390 8.77 18.88 26.85
CA ASN A 390 9.74 19.34 25.86
C ASN A 390 9.16 19.37 24.44
N ASN A 391 8.12 20.18 24.21
CA ASN A 391 7.34 20.20 22.98
C ASN A 391 8.18 20.56 21.73
N ILE A 392 9.16 21.50 21.86
CA ILE A 392 10.03 21.90 20.74
C ILE A 392 10.88 20.71 20.27
N LEU A 393 11.52 20.01 21.22
CA LEU A 393 12.32 18.83 20.91
C LEU A 393 11.46 17.71 20.31
N ARG A 394 10.25 17.48 20.87
CA ARG A 394 9.28 16.53 20.36
C ARG A 394 8.95 16.79 18.88
N LYS A 395 8.61 18.04 18.54
CA LYS A 395 8.30 18.46 17.15
C LYS A 395 9.49 18.23 16.22
N LYS A 396 10.70 18.57 16.65
CA LYS A 396 11.94 18.38 15.88
C LYS A 396 12.19 16.90 15.57
N ILE A 397 12.09 16.02 16.57
CA ILE A 397 12.32 14.58 16.38
C ILE A 397 11.22 13.99 15.48
N ALA A 398 9.95 14.35 15.67
CA ALA A 398 8.85 13.90 14.84
C ALA A 398 9.02 14.31 13.36
N HIS A 399 9.46 15.56 13.12
CA HIS A 399 9.79 16.03 11.77
C HIS A 399 10.93 15.23 11.13
N ASN A 400 12.03 15.05 11.87
CA ASN A 400 13.19 14.31 11.39
C ASN A 400 12.83 12.85 11.08
N GLY A 401 12.06 12.21 11.96
CA GLY A 401 11.57 10.85 11.77
C GLY A 401 10.73 10.71 10.51
N LYS A 402 9.76 11.61 10.30
CA LYS A 402 8.96 11.64 9.08
C LYS A 402 9.87 11.80 7.84
N LYS A 403 10.73 12.80 7.82
CA LYS A 403 11.64 13.06 6.69
C LYS A 403 12.53 11.85 6.38
N LYS A 404 13.11 11.24 7.43
CA LYS A 404 13.95 10.04 7.28
C LYS A 404 13.17 8.84 6.75
N TYR A 405 11.95 8.63 7.24
CA TYR A 405 11.12 7.52 6.80
C TYR A 405 10.78 7.65 5.31
N PHE A 406 10.29 8.80 4.87
CA PHE A 406 10.03 9.07 3.45
C PHE A 406 11.30 8.98 2.58
N LYS A 407 12.45 9.35 3.12
CA LYS A 407 13.73 9.20 2.41
C LYS A 407 14.10 7.73 2.19
N LEU A 408 13.92 6.86 3.19
CA LEU A 408 14.39 5.46 3.14
C LEU A 408 13.35 4.50 2.57
N PHE A 409 12.09 4.62 3.01
CA PHE A 409 11.07 3.56 2.86
C PHE A 409 9.76 4.12 2.29
N ASN A 410 9.83 4.99 1.28
CA ASN A 410 8.62 5.39 0.56
C ASN A 410 8.15 4.28 -0.39
N GLU A 411 6.90 4.40 -0.86
CA GLU A 411 6.25 3.44 -1.73
C GLU A 411 7.02 3.18 -3.04
N LEU A 412 7.66 4.21 -3.60
CA LEU A 412 8.44 4.11 -4.83
C LEU A 412 9.69 3.23 -4.65
N LYS A 413 10.45 3.49 -3.57
CA LYS A 413 11.67 2.74 -3.29
C LYS A 413 11.38 1.29 -2.94
N ILE A 414 10.35 1.05 -2.12
CA ILE A 414 9.97 -0.30 -1.72
C ILE A 414 9.48 -1.10 -2.91
N THR A 415 8.62 -0.54 -3.76
CA THR A 415 8.12 -1.26 -4.95
C THR A 415 9.18 -1.46 -6.01
N LYS A 416 10.10 -0.50 -6.19
CA LYS A 416 11.29 -0.69 -7.04
C LYS A 416 12.14 -1.84 -6.51
N PHE A 417 12.42 -1.88 -5.21
CA PHE A 417 13.15 -2.99 -4.59
C PHE A 417 12.45 -4.33 -4.82
N ILE A 418 11.14 -4.40 -4.64
CA ILE A 418 10.34 -5.63 -4.87
C ILE A 418 10.51 -6.11 -6.31
N ILE A 419 10.37 -5.22 -7.29
CA ILE A 419 10.51 -5.58 -8.71
C ILE A 419 11.93 -6.01 -9.05
N GLU A 420 12.94 -5.23 -8.65
CA GLU A 420 14.34 -5.54 -8.95
C GLU A 420 14.73 -6.91 -8.36
N LYS A 421 14.34 -7.19 -7.10
CA LYS A 421 14.56 -8.50 -6.49
C LYS A 421 13.83 -9.60 -7.22
N SER A 422 12.60 -9.36 -7.65
CA SER A 422 11.80 -10.34 -8.40
C SER A 422 12.36 -10.61 -9.80
N LEU A 423 13.06 -9.65 -10.38
CA LEU A 423 13.80 -9.79 -11.65
C LEU A 423 15.20 -10.41 -11.48
N GLY A 424 15.61 -10.78 -10.25
CA GLY A 424 16.92 -11.37 -9.96
C GLY A 424 18.06 -10.36 -9.79
N ASN A 425 17.75 -9.05 -9.77
CA ASN A 425 18.77 -8.03 -9.65
C ASN A 425 19.30 -7.89 -8.21
N SER A 426 20.62 -7.62 -8.09
CA SER A 426 21.24 -7.35 -6.79
C SER A 426 20.99 -5.90 -6.40
N ILE A 427 20.02 -5.68 -5.50
CA ILE A 427 19.71 -4.35 -4.94
C ILE A 427 19.54 -4.45 -3.43
N LYS A 428 19.99 -3.41 -2.72
CA LYS A 428 19.74 -3.26 -1.28
C LYS A 428 18.58 -2.29 -1.07
N ILE A 429 17.81 -2.49 -0.01
CA ILE A 429 16.66 -1.64 0.33
C ILE A 429 17.09 -0.33 1.02
N TYR A 430 18.27 -0.33 1.65
CA TYR A 430 18.87 0.77 2.44
C TYR A 430 20.39 0.72 2.37
#